data_936c147d1462cd3118bcf97de79b90b0
#
_entry.id   936c147d1462cd3118bcf97de79b90b0
#
_cell.length_a   1.000
_cell.length_b   1.000
_cell.length_c   1.000
_cell.angle_alpha   90.00
_cell.angle_beta   90.00
_cell.angle_gamma   90.00
#
_symmetry.space_group_name_H-M   'P 1'
#
loop_
_entity.id
_entity.type
_entity.pdbx_description
1 polymer ?
#
loop_
_entity_poly.entity_id
_entity_poly.type
_entity_poly.pdbx_seq_one_letter_code
_entity_poly.pdbx_strand_id
1 'polypeptide(L)'
;TFTNRIIPEVRADEDFNSDSRVAKRFASEQNFNHHDVVISPSEYLSAWEDSVWYMEQPNYNPSNPMYCYTNKYLADNDIVVTLAGDMGDELFGGYPKYKNLYNSVNKPNSWRELLQLWLERVKKGSYVLTEQPINDETLLDELEECYSDELWNPADPTASYMALDCVAQVPESFFARNDYYGMAYGMEGRFPLASKKFMQYCLNIKSKHKFKNSTKDIVKKAYEKFLPGYIVNKEKTGWTVPIGYWLMDNVSDHLTSVYDQEIGKERLQSQGRSQKAGK
;
A
#
# COMPACT_ATOMS: atom_id res chain seq x y z
N THR A 1 4.66 18.17 10.01
CA THR A 1 4.85 16.78 9.56
C THR A 1 4.12 15.83 10.48
N PHE A 2 3.85 14.61 10.02
CA PHE A 2 3.23 13.57 10.85
C PHE A 2 3.79 12.20 10.50
N THR A 3 3.70 11.26 11.45
CA THR A 3 3.94 9.83 11.25
C THR A 3 3.06 9.01 12.17
N ASN A 4 2.78 7.77 11.77
CA ASN A 4 2.07 6.81 12.61
C ASN A 4 3.05 6.11 13.55
N ARG A 5 2.63 5.93 14.79
CA ARG A 5 3.36 5.18 15.80
C ARG A 5 2.47 4.09 16.39
N ILE A 6 2.92 2.88 16.30
CA ILE A 6 2.22 1.70 16.81
C ILE A 6 2.45 1.56 18.31
N ILE A 7 1.38 1.34 19.07
CA ILE A 7 1.42 1.03 20.51
C ILE A 7 0.43 -0.10 20.88
N PRO A 8 0.72 -0.90 21.91
CA PRO A 8 2.05 -1.05 22.50
C PRO A 8 3.08 -1.46 21.46
N GLU A 9 4.35 -1.18 21.70
CA GLU A 9 5.40 -1.67 20.81
C GLU A 9 5.36 -3.20 20.77
N VAL A 10 5.18 -3.72 19.58
CA VAL A 10 5.16 -5.15 19.34
C VAL A 10 6.60 -5.65 19.26
N ARG A 11 6.96 -6.60 20.12
CA ARG A 11 8.23 -7.31 20.04
C ARG A 11 8.13 -8.36 18.94
N ALA A 12 8.60 -8.01 17.77
CA ALA A 12 8.61 -8.84 16.58
C ALA A 12 9.99 -8.74 15.91
N ASP A 13 10.22 -9.62 14.94
CA ASP A 13 11.38 -9.52 14.05
C ASP A 13 11.32 -8.24 13.19
N GLU A 14 10.14 -7.64 13.05
CA GLU A 14 9.88 -6.39 12.33
C GLU A 14 9.77 -5.21 13.30
N ASP A 15 10.45 -4.10 12.96
CA ASP A 15 10.40 -2.85 13.70
C ASP A 15 9.36 -1.90 13.08
N PHE A 16 8.11 -2.02 13.50
CA PHE A 16 6.98 -1.23 12.99
C PHE A 16 7.12 0.28 13.24
N ASN A 17 7.93 0.70 14.19
CA ASN A 17 8.13 2.11 14.56
C ASN A 17 9.43 2.72 14.02
N SER A 18 10.18 2.00 13.17
CA SER A 18 11.44 2.49 12.59
C SER A 18 11.27 3.83 11.86
N ASP A 19 10.24 3.95 11.02
CA ASP A 19 9.97 5.17 10.25
C ASP A 19 9.54 6.33 11.16
N SER A 20 8.69 6.06 12.16
CA SER A 20 8.24 7.06 13.13
C SER A 20 9.42 7.66 13.90
N ARG A 21 10.33 6.82 14.39
CA ARG A 21 11.51 7.33 15.12
C ARG A 21 12.42 8.20 14.26
N VAL A 22 12.66 7.79 13.02
CA VAL A 22 13.48 8.55 12.07
C VAL A 22 12.83 9.87 11.70
N ALA A 23 11.52 9.86 11.40
CA ALA A 23 10.78 11.06 11.05
C ALA A 23 10.71 12.06 12.21
N LYS A 24 10.45 11.58 13.43
CA LYS A 24 10.44 12.41 14.63
C LYS A 24 11.81 13.05 14.91
N ARG A 25 12.89 12.27 14.77
CA ARG A 25 14.25 12.80 14.89
C ARG A 25 14.50 13.90 13.87
N PHE A 26 14.20 13.66 12.61
CA PHE A 26 14.42 14.64 11.54
C PHE A 26 13.56 15.89 11.73
N ALA A 27 12.31 15.74 12.11
CA ALA A 27 11.43 16.87 12.41
C ALA A 27 11.98 17.74 13.55
N SER A 28 12.50 17.11 14.60
CA SER A 28 13.16 17.83 15.70
C SER A 28 14.43 18.56 15.26
N GLU A 29 15.29 17.93 14.46
CA GLU A 29 16.51 18.54 13.92
C GLU A 29 16.21 19.74 13.00
N GLN A 30 15.06 19.74 12.32
CA GLN A 30 14.62 20.81 11.42
C GLN A 30 13.64 21.80 12.05
N ASN A 31 13.32 21.66 13.33
CA ASN A 31 12.30 22.46 14.04
C ASN A 31 10.92 22.44 13.36
N PHE A 32 10.54 21.30 12.80
CA PHE A 32 9.20 21.11 12.22
C PHE A 32 8.19 20.81 13.33
N ASN A 33 6.98 21.35 13.21
CA ASN A 33 5.84 20.86 13.99
C ASN A 33 5.52 19.42 13.57
N HIS A 34 5.60 18.48 14.52
CA HIS A 34 5.47 17.06 14.26
C HIS A 34 4.36 16.42 15.09
N HIS A 35 3.45 15.74 14.41
CA HIS A 35 2.35 14.99 15.03
C HIS A 35 2.71 13.49 15.03
N ASP A 36 2.73 12.92 16.20
CA ASP A 36 2.84 11.47 16.42
C ASP A 36 1.40 10.90 16.43
N VAL A 37 0.94 10.34 15.33
CA VAL A 37 -0.39 9.73 15.24
C VAL A 37 -0.29 8.33 15.85
N VAL A 38 -0.80 8.21 17.06
CA VAL A 38 -0.70 6.96 17.83
C VAL A 38 -1.78 5.99 17.36
N ILE A 39 -1.37 4.76 17.02
CA ILE A 39 -2.24 3.68 16.59
C ILE A 39 -2.09 2.50 17.56
N SER A 40 -3.14 2.22 18.31
CA SER A 40 -3.30 1.01 19.11
C SER A 40 -4.34 0.08 18.48
N PRO A 41 -4.54 -1.15 18.98
CA PRO A 41 -5.64 -1.99 18.56
C PRO A 41 -7.01 -1.32 18.62
N SER A 42 -7.25 -0.46 19.62
CA SER A 42 -8.54 0.24 19.77
C SER A 42 -8.76 1.30 18.69
N GLU A 43 -7.76 2.13 18.39
CA GLU A 43 -7.84 3.10 17.29
C GLU A 43 -7.98 2.39 15.93
N TYR A 44 -7.24 1.30 15.73
CA TYR A 44 -7.33 0.51 14.53
C TYR A 44 -8.74 -0.06 14.31
N LEU A 45 -9.32 -0.69 15.36
CA LEU A 45 -10.67 -1.25 15.30
C LEU A 45 -11.74 -0.17 15.14
N SER A 46 -11.60 0.99 15.80
CA SER A 46 -12.56 2.09 15.68
C SER A 46 -12.68 2.61 14.25
N ALA A 47 -11.64 2.49 13.45
CA ALA A 47 -11.63 2.91 12.05
C ALA A 47 -11.93 1.76 11.06
N TRP A 48 -12.19 0.54 11.54
CA TRP A 48 -12.37 -0.62 10.66
C TRP A 48 -13.58 -0.49 9.76
N GLU A 49 -14.75 -0.22 10.35
CA GLU A 49 -16.01 -0.10 9.62
C GLU A 49 -15.98 1.12 8.68
N ASP A 50 -15.52 2.26 9.17
CA ASP A 50 -15.34 3.47 8.38
C ASP A 50 -14.43 3.24 7.19
N SER A 51 -13.36 2.46 7.36
CA SER A 51 -12.42 2.16 6.28
C SER A 51 -13.04 1.31 5.17
N VAL A 52 -13.95 0.40 5.50
CA VAL A 52 -14.73 -0.36 4.51
C VAL A 52 -15.77 0.54 3.84
N TRP A 53 -16.47 1.32 4.63
CA TRP A 53 -17.53 2.21 4.14
C TRP A 53 -17.01 3.24 3.12
N TYR A 54 -15.92 3.94 3.46
CA TYR A 54 -15.38 4.98 2.58
C TYR A 54 -14.69 4.45 1.34
N MET A 55 -14.10 3.24 1.40
CA MET A 55 -13.53 2.60 0.21
C MET A 55 -14.58 1.93 -0.67
N GLU A 56 -15.82 1.74 -0.18
CA GLU A 56 -16.91 1.04 -0.87
C GLU A 56 -16.52 -0.38 -1.34
N GLN A 57 -15.57 -1.00 -0.65
CA GLN A 57 -15.07 -2.35 -0.96
C GLN A 57 -14.49 -3.03 0.29
N PRO A 58 -14.40 -4.38 0.31
CA PRO A 58 -13.76 -5.10 1.41
C PRO A 58 -12.31 -4.65 1.65
N ASN A 59 -11.89 -4.62 2.90
CA ASN A 59 -10.50 -4.30 3.26
C ASN A 59 -9.54 -5.40 2.78
N TYR A 60 -8.92 -5.19 1.63
CA TYR A 60 -7.88 -6.06 1.07
C TYR A 60 -6.48 -5.75 1.62
N ASN A 61 -6.29 -4.58 2.22
CA ASN A 61 -5.01 -4.15 2.77
C ASN A 61 -5.15 -3.85 4.28
N PRO A 62 -4.41 -4.58 5.13
CA PRO A 62 -4.47 -4.37 6.58
C PRO A 62 -4.14 -2.94 7.03
N SER A 63 -3.49 -2.13 6.20
CA SER A 63 -3.20 -0.73 6.53
C SER A 63 -4.38 0.21 6.31
N ASN A 64 -5.48 -0.22 5.67
CA ASN A 64 -6.62 0.66 5.37
C ASN A 64 -7.24 1.32 6.62
N PRO A 65 -7.55 0.60 7.71
CA PRO A 65 -8.06 1.24 8.92
C PRO A 65 -7.09 2.26 9.52
N MET A 66 -5.79 1.97 9.48
CA MET A 66 -4.76 2.90 9.95
C MET A 66 -4.72 4.18 9.10
N TYR A 67 -4.87 4.08 7.77
CA TYR A 67 -5.00 5.25 6.89
C TYR A 67 -6.24 6.05 7.20
N CYS A 68 -7.39 5.40 7.36
CA CYS A 68 -8.65 6.02 7.69
C CYS A 68 -8.53 6.80 9.02
N TYR A 69 -8.04 6.17 10.07
CA TYR A 69 -7.81 6.80 11.36
C TYR A 69 -6.85 7.99 11.28
N THR A 70 -5.75 7.85 10.52
CA THR A 70 -4.77 8.92 10.34
C THR A 70 -5.38 10.15 9.71
N ASN A 71 -6.19 9.99 8.66
CA ASN A 71 -6.86 11.12 8.01
C ASN A 71 -7.86 11.78 8.96
N LYS A 72 -8.64 10.99 9.69
CA LYS A 72 -9.54 11.52 10.75
C LYS A 72 -8.75 12.35 11.78
N TYR A 73 -7.67 11.79 12.33
CA TYR A 73 -6.84 12.47 13.32
C TYR A 73 -6.29 13.80 12.78
N LEU A 74 -5.83 13.84 11.54
CA LEU A 74 -5.28 15.06 10.93
C LEU A 74 -6.37 16.10 10.70
N ALA A 75 -7.55 15.71 10.25
CA ALA A 75 -8.71 16.60 10.10
C ALA A 75 -9.16 17.18 11.45
N ASP A 76 -9.20 16.36 12.50
CA ASP A 76 -9.51 16.78 13.87
C ASP A 76 -8.45 17.78 14.44
N ASN A 77 -7.28 17.91 13.78
CA ASN A 77 -6.21 18.87 14.09
C ASN A 77 -6.11 19.99 13.04
N ASP A 78 -7.19 20.32 12.35
CA ASP A 78 -7.30 21.41 11.37
C ASP A 78 -6.37 21.28 10.15
N ILE A 79 -5.92 20.09 9.82
CA ILE A 79 -5.13 19.82 8.61
C ILE A 79 -6.10 19.57 7.44
N VAL A 80 -6.02 20.41 6.41
CA VAL A 80 -6.89 20.31 5.23
C VAL A 80 -6.17 19.82 3.97
N VAL A 81 -4.82 19.86 3.95
CA VAL A 81 -4.00 19.40 2.82
C VAL A 81 -2.80 18.61 3.33
N THR A 82 -2.56 17.47 2.72
CA THR A 82 -1.36 16.66 2.97
C THR A 82 -0.51 16.51 1.70
N LEU A 83 0.82 16.41 1.89
CA LEU A 83 1.76 16.05 0.82
C LEU A 83 2.28 14.64 1.09
N ALA A 84 2.08 13.74 0.14
CA ALA A 84 2.52 12.36 0.24
C ALA A 84 3.69 12.07 -0.71
N GLY A 85 4.56 11.15 -0.29
CA GLY A 85 5.73 10.69 -1.06
C GLY A 85 5.44 9.54 -2.01
N ASP A 86 4.18 9.25 -2.27
CA ASP A 86 3.77 8.19 -3.19
C ASP A 86 4.41 8.37 -4.57
N MET A 87 4.58 7.33 -5.33
CA MET A 87 5.36 7.25 -6.57
C MET A 87 6.89 7.21 -6.39
N GLY A 88 7.42 7.54 -5.20
CA GLY A 88 8.87 7.54 -4.98
C GLY A 88 9.52 6.16 -5.12
N ASP A 89 8.80 5.11 -4.77
CA ASP A 89 9.27 3.72 -4.93
C ASP A 89 9.10 3.24 -6.37
N GLU A 90 8.00 3.54 -7.00
CA GLU A 90 7.66 3.12 -8.37
C GLU A 90 8.54 3.82 -9.40
N LEU A 91 8.75 5.12 -9.26
CA LEU A 91 9.56 5.90 -10.21
C LEU A 91 11.07 5.65 -10.08
N PHE A 92 11.55 5.34 -8.88
CA PHE A 92 12.98 5.25 -8.61
C PHE A 92 13.46 3.87 -8.15
N GLY A 93 12.57 2.86 -8.17
CA GLY A 93 12.93 1.48 -7.87
C GLY A 93 13.17 1.22 -6.39
N GLY A 94 12.26 1.64 -5.52
CA GLY A 94 12.41 1.47 -4.08
C GLY A 94 12.11 0.06 -3.58
N TYR A 95 11.31 -0.73 -4.30
CA TYR A 95 10.94 -2.07 -3.87
C TYR A 95 11.99 -3.13 -4.26
N PRO A 96 12.24 -4.12 -3.40
CA PRO A 96 13.14 -5.24 -3.70
C PRO A 96 12.78 -5.96 -5.00
N LYS A 97 11.49 -6.05 -5.35
CA LYS A 97 11.02 -6.70 -6.58
C LYS A 97 11.68 -6.14 -7.84
N TYR A 98 11.84 -4.83 -7.92
CA TYR A 98 12.46 -4.20 -9.09
C TYR A 98 13.95 -4.51 -9.18
N LYS A 99 14.65 -4.46 -8.04
CA LYS A 99 16.08 -4.79 -7.98
C LYS A 99 16.33 -6.27 -8.29
N ASN A 100 15.45 -7.15 -7.82
CA ASN A 100 15.51 -8.57 -8.10
C ASN A 100 15.33 -8.84 -9.61
N LEU A 101 14.33 -8.21 -10.23
CA LEU A 101 14.12 -8.30 -11.67
C LEU A 101 15.30 -7.70 -12.46
N TYR A 102 15.83 -6.55 -12.02
CA TYR A 102 17.01 -5.93 -12.64
C TYR A 102 18.23 -6.85 -12.65
N ASN A 103 18.47 -7.57 -11.55
CA ASN A 103 19.59 -8.49 -11.38
C ASN A 103 19.32 -9.90 -11.94
N SER A 104 18.07 -10.22 -12.31
CA SER A 104 17.71 -11.55 -12.82
C SER A 104 18.38 -11.82 -14.16
N VAL A 105 18.85 -13.06 -14.33
CA VAL A 105 19.30 -13.59 -15.63
C VAL A 105 18.11 -13.98 -16.52
N ASN A 106 17.00 -14.37 -15.90
CA ASN A 106 15.74 -14.73 -16.57
C ASN A 106 14.79 -13.51 -16.51
N LYS A 107 14.86 -12.68 -17.52
CA LYS A 107 13.96 -11.53 -17.66
C LYS A 107 12.83 -11.87 -18.63
N PRO A 108 11.65 -11.27 -18.46
CA PRO A 108 10.59 -11.36 -19.47
C PRO A 108 11.13 -10.94 -20.85
N ASN A 109 10.73 -11.68 -21.87
CA ASN A 109 11.08 -11.43 -23.27
C ASN A 109 9.95 -10.78 -24.06
N SER A 110 8.75 -10.71 -23.47
CA SER A 110 7.55 -10.11 -24.06
C SER A 110 6.74 -9.37 -23.01
N TRP A 111 5.79 -8.56 -23.49
CA TRP A 111 4.81 -7.89 -22.64
C TRP A 111 3.98 -8.90 -21.85
N ARG A 112 3.47 -9.94 -22.50
CA ARG A 112 2.69 -11.00 -21.85
C ARG A 112 3.46 -11.71 -20.72
N GLU A 113 4.73 -12.04 -20.94
CA GLU A 113 5.56 -12.63 -19.87
C GLU A 113 5.76 -11.67 -18.68
N LEU A 114 5.83 -10.36 -18.95
CA LEU A 114 5.92 -9.36 -17.88
C LEU A 114 4.59 -9.27 -17.11
N LEU A 115 3.45 -9.28 -17.78
CA LEU A 115 2.13 -9.33 -17.16
C LEU A 115 1.94 -10.60 -16.34
N GLN A 116 2.39 -11.75 -16.83
CA GLN A 116 2.37 -13.01 -16.09
C GLN A 116 3.18 -12.90 -14.79
N LEU A 117 4.41 -12.38 -14.86
CA LEU A 117 5.24 -12.15 -13.67
C LEU A 117 4.57 -11.20 -12.67
N TRP A 118 3.88 -10.18 -13.16
CA TRP A 118 3.12 -9.24 -12.35
C TRP A 118 1.92 -9.91 -11.68
N LEU A 119 1.12 -10.68 -12.44
CA LEU A 119 -0.03 -11.43 -11.97
C LEU A 119 0.34 -12.45 -10.89
N GLU A 120 1.36 -13.26 -11.12
CA GLU A 120 1.86 -14.25 -10.15
C GLU A 120 2.19 -13.61 -8.81
N ARG A 121 2.70 -12.39 -8.84
CA ARG A 121 3.01 -11.65 -7.63
C ARG A 121 1.76 -11.13 -6.92
N VAL A 122 0.80 -10.58 -7.66
CA VAL A 122 -0.48 -10.12 -7.10
C VAL A 122 -1.18 -11.30 -6.43
N LYS A 123 -1.20 -12.45 -7.09
CA LYS A 123 -1.81 -13.69 -6.56
C LYS A 123 -1.17 -14.17 -5.25
N LYS A 124 0.15 -14.04 -5.09
CA LYS A 124 0.84 -14.40 -3.83
C LYS A 124 0.43 -13.54 -2.64
N GLY A 125 -0.02 -12.33 -2.86
CA GLY A 125 -0.50 -11.41 -1.84
C GLY A 125 -2.02 -11.42 -1.66
N SER A 126 -2.75 -12.18 -2.44
CA SER A 126 -4.21 -12.16 -2.47
C SER A 126 -4.79 -13.49 -1.99
N TYR A 127 -5.72 -13.43 -1.04
CA TYR A 127 -6.55 -14.57 -0.67
C TYR A 127 -7.79 -14.55 -1.55
N VAL A 128 -7.86 -15.45 -2.53
CA VAL A 128 -9.05 -15.59 -3.38
C VAL A 128 -10.03 -16.51 -2.67
N LEU A 129 -11.14 -15.95 -2.21
CA LEU A 129 -12.23 -16.67 -1.56
C LEU A 129 -13.25 -17.22 -2.58
N THR A 130 -12.79 -17.72 -3.73
CA THR A 130 -13.69 -18.30 -4.73
C THR A 130 -13.54 -19.81 -4.76
N GLU A 131 -14.68 -20.53 -4.86
CA GLU A 131 -14.72 -21.98 -5.03
C GLU A 131 -14.14 -22.43 -6.38
N GLN A 132 -14.09 -21.53 -7.35
CA GLN A 132 -13.52 -21.79 -8.68
C GLN A 132 -12.33 -20.87 -8.92
N PRO A 133 -11.13 -21.41 -9.16
CA PRO A 133 -9.98 -20.61 -9.54
C PRO A 133 -10.25 -19.95 -10.90
N ILE A 134 -10.01 -18.64 -10.97
CA ILE A 134 -10.03 -17.91 -12.24
C ILE A 134 -8.87 -18.44 -13.10
N ASN A 135 -9.14 -18.71 -14.37
CA ASN A 135 -8.12 -19.16 -15.30
C ASN A 135 -7.09 -18.06 -15.55
N ASP A 136 -5.82 -18.37 -15.35
CA ASP A 136 -4.72 -17.42 -15.53
C ASP A 136 -4.61 -16.87 -16.95
N GLU A 137 -4.90 -17.68 -17.96
CA GLU A 137 -4.92 -17.25 -19.37
C GLU A 137 -5.99 -16.18 -19.60
N THR A 138 -7.20 -16.38 -19.06
CA THR A 138 -8.28 -15.38 -19.14
C THR A 138 -7.89 -14.08 -18.48
N LEU A 139 -7.27 -14.14 -17.28
CA LEU A 139 -6.79 -12.94 -16.59
C LEU A 139 -5.67 -12.23 -17.37
N LEU A 140 -4.79 -12.98 -18.02
CA LEU A 140 -3.73 -12.41 -18.84
C LEU A 140 -4.29 -11.72 -20.08
N ASP A 141 -5.30 -12.30 -20.73
CA ASP A 141 -5.97 -11.69 -21.87
C ASP A 141 -6.64 -10.36 -21.46
N GLU A 142 -7.36 -10.36 -20.33
CA GLU A 142 -7.96 -9.14 -19.77
C GLU A 142 -6.89 -8.07 -19.42
N LEU A 143 -5.74 -8.47 -18.86
CA LEU A 143 -4.65 -7.55 -18.56
C LEU A 143 -4.01 -6.97 -19.82
N GLU A 144 -3.89 -7.74 -20.91
CA GLU A 144 -3.41 -7.26 -22.21
C GLU A 144 -4.39 -6.27 -22.84
N GLU A 145 -5.69 -6.42 -22.61
CA GLU A 145 -6.70 -5.45 -23.05
C GLU A 145 -6.68 -4.16 -22.20
N CYS A 146 -6.46 -4.29 -20.88
CA CYS A 146 -6.45 -3.15 -19.97
C CYS A 146 -5.19 -2.30 -20.04
N TYR A 147 -4.03 -2.92 -20.26
CA TYR A 147 -2.73 -2.23 -20.19
C TYR A 147 -2.01 -2.27 -21.53
N SER A 148 -1.71 -1.09 -22.08
CA SER A 148 -1.06 -0.93 -23.36
C SER A 148 0.35 -1.55 -23.38
N ASP A 149 0.66 -2.28 -24.45
CA ASP A 149 1.99 -2.79 -24.75
C ASP A 149 3.01 -1.68 -25.09
N GLU A 150 2.56 -0.43 -25.28
CA GLU A 150 3.45 0.75 -25.37
C GLU A 150 4.32 0.94 -24.12
N LEU A 151 3.93 0.35 -22.99
CA LEU A 151 4.75 0.30 -21.76
C LEU A 151 5.93 -0.67 -21.87
N TRP A 152 5.94 -1.56 -22.87
CA TRP A 152 6.97 -2.55 -23.05
C TRP A 152 8.25 -1.99 -23.66
N ASN A 153 9.35 -2.17 -22.94
CA ASN A 153 10.69 -1.88 -23.42
C ASN A 153 11.58 -3.12 -23.33
N PRO A 154 11.82 -3.84 -24.42
CA PRO A 154 12.60 -5.07 -24.42
C PRO A 154 14.06 -4.85 -23.97
N ALA A 155 14.60 -3.64 -24.09
CA ALA A 155 15.94 -3.29 -23.64
C ALA A 155 16.01 -3.04 -22.11
N ASP A 156 14.87 -2.78 -21.45
CA ASP A 156 14.79 -2.54 -20.00
C ASP A 156 13.44 -3.06 -19.43
N PRO A 157 13.25 -4.39 -19.33
CA PRO A 157 12.02 -4.97 -18.77
C PRO A 157 11.71 -4.51 -17.34
N THR A 158 12.74 -4.14 -16.58
CA THR A 158 12.56 -3.60 -15.23
C THR A 158 11.88 -2.22 -15.27
N ALA A 159 12.24 -1.36 -16.22
CA ALA A 159 11.57 -0.09 -16.42
C ALA A 159 10.10 -0.29 -16.84
N SER A 160 9.82 -1.29 -17.68
CA SER A 160 8.44 -1.67 -18.05
C SER A 160 7.63 -2.13 -16.85
N TYR A 161 8.21 -2.94 -15.97
CA TYR A 161 7.54 -3.38 -14.74
C TYR A 161 7.22 -2.20 -13.81
N MET A 162 8.15 -1.24 -13.67
CA MET A 162 7.93 -0.02 -12.90
C MET A 162 6.84 0.86 -13.53
N ALA A 163 6.81 0.97 -14.85
CA ALA A 163 5.77 1.70 -15.58
C ALA A 163 4.39 1.05 -15.39
N LEU A 164 4.31 -0.29 -15.45
CA LEU A 164 3.07 -1.03 -15.19
C LEU A 164 2.55 -0.77 -13.77
N ASP A 165 3.40 -0.83 -12.75
CA ASP A 165 2.97 -0.51 -11.38
C ASP A 165 2.44 0.93 -11.25
N CYS A 166 3.01 1.89 -11.98
CA CYS A 166 2.55 3.29 -11.98
C CYS A 166 1.13 3.44 -12.55
N VAL A 167 0.70 2.60 -13.49
CA VAL A 167 -0.62 2.69 -14.12
C VAL A 167 -1.63 1.69 -13.55
N ALA A 168 -1.17 0.60 -12.96
CA ALA A 168 -2.03 -0.45 -12.40
C ALA A 168 -2.17 -0.32 -10.88
N GLN A 169 -1.08 -0.46 -10.14
CA GLN A 169 -1.11 -0.52 -8.68
C GLN A 169 -1.32 0.85 -8.02
N VAL A 170 -0.67 1.90 -8.53
CA VAL A 170 -0.67 3.20 -7.85
C VAL A 170 -2.03 3.87 -7.85
N PRO A 171 -2.78 3.96 -8.98
CA PRO A 171 -4.09 4.56 -8.97
C PRO A 171 -5.06 3.85 -8.01
N GLU A 172 -5.10 2.53 -8.08
CA GLU A 172 -6.06 1.70 -7.34
C GLU A 172 -5.73 1.57 -5.85
N SER A 173 -4.44 1.44 -5.52
CA SER A 173 -4.03 1.14 -4.15
C SER A 173 -3.58 2.35 -3.35
N PHE A 174 -2.97 3.36 -3.98
CA PHE A 174 -2.41 4.50 -3.27
C PHE A 174 -3.26 5.76 -3.43
N PHE A 175 -3.55 6.16 -4.67
CA PHE A 175 -4.28 7.39 -4.91
C PHE A 175 -5.74 7.27 -4.49
N ALA A 176 -6.42 6.19 -4.88
CA ALA A 176 -7.79 5.93 -4.46
C ALA A 176 -7.91 5.95 -2.93
N ARG A 177 -7.04 5.22 -2.23
CA ARG A 177 -7.05 5.19 -0.76
C ARG A 177 -6.80 6.56 -0.12
N ASN A 178 -5.83 7.32 -0.63
CA ASN A 178 -5.56 8.67 -0.12
C ASN A 178 -6.74 9.62 -0.40
N ASP A 179 -7.36 9.50 -1.57
CA ASP A 179 -8.48 10.33 -1.96
C ASP A 179 -9.74 10.00 -1.13
N TYR A 180 -10.16 8.74 -1.12
CA TYR A 180 -11.36 8.33 -0.40
C TYR A 180 -11.29 8.65 1.10
N TYR A 181 -10.21 8.28 1.77
CA TYR A 181 -10.08 8.58 3.21
C TYR A 181 -9.80 10.05 3.48
N GLY A 182 -9.08 10.75 2.61
CA GLY A 182 -8.87 12.20 2.73
C GLY A 182 -10.20 12.94 2.59
N MET A 183 -10.93 12.69 1.51
CA MET A 183 -12.20 13.37 1.22
C MET A 183 -13.31 13.02 2.22
N ALA A 184 -13.30 11.83 2.81
CA ALA A 184 -14.22 11.46 3.89
C ALA A 184 -14.16 12.44 5.08
N TYR A 185 -13.01 13.05 5.30
CA TYR A 185 -12.78 14.02 6.38
C TYR A 185 -12.47 15.43 5.87
N GLY A 186 -12.75 15.73 4.60
CA GLY A 186 -12.56 17.06 4.00
C GLY A 186 -11.10 17.46 3.79
N MET A 187 -10.21 16.48 3.67
CA MET A 187 -8.78 16.69 3.42
C MET A 187 -8.41 16.37 1.98
N GLU A 188 -7.47 17.11 1.41
CA GLU A 188 -6.91 16.87 0.09
C GLU A 188 -5.49 16.29 0.17
N GLY A 189 -5.31 15.10 -0.39
CA GLY A 189 -3.98 14.50 -0.59
C GLY A 189 -3.34 14.99 -1.89
N ARG A 190 -2.11 15.48 -1.80
CA ARG A 190 -1.33 15.91 -2.98
C ARG A 190 -0.06 15.10 -3.13
N PHE A 191 0.26 14.75 -4.38
CA PHE A 191 1.35 13.85 -4.75
C PHE A 191 2.36 14.58 -5.64
N PRO A 192 3.35 15.27 -5.09
CA PRO A 192 4.29 16.08 -5.88
C PRO A 192 5.05 15.29 -6.94
N LEU A 193 5.28 13.97 -6.70
CA LEU A 193 5.98 13.09 -7.63
C LEU A 193 5.08 12.55 -8.75
N ALA A 194 3.76 12.69 -8.65
CA ALA A 194 2.80 12.17 -9.61
C ALA A 194 2.47 13.12 -10.77
N SER A 195 3.19 14.24 -10.92
CA SER A 195 2.93 15.11 -12.06
C SER A 195 3.32 14.42 -13.37
N LYS A 196 2.46 14.49 -14.39
CA LYS A 196 2.64 13.80 -15.66
C LYS A 196 4.05 14.00 -16.27
N LYS A 197 4.52 15.25 -16.29
CA LYS A 197 5.85 15.57 -16.85
C LYS A 197 6.98 14.95 -16.06
N PHE A 198 6.88 14.96 -14.72
CA PHE A 198 7.89 14.37 -13.85
C PHE A 198 7.90 12.84 -13.95
N MET A 199 6.74 12.21 -13.96
CA MET A 199 6.61 10.77 -14.16
C MET A 199 7.23 10.32 -15.47
N GLN A 200 6.88 11.00 -16.59
CA GLN A 200 7.45 10.70 -17.90
C GLN A 200 8.97 10.83 -17.92
N TYR A 201 9.51 11.89 -17.30
CA TYR A 201 10.95 12.05 -17.17
C TYR A 201 11.58 10.91 -16.37
N CYS A 202 11.03 10.59 -15.20
CA CYS A 202 11.57 9.56 -14.30
C CYS A 202 11.50 8.14 -14.89
N LEU A 203 10.42 7.81 -15.59
CA LEU A 203 10.26 6.49 -16.23
C LEU A 203 11.27 6.30 -17.38
N ASN A 204 11.66 7.37 -18.06
CA ASN A 204 12.72 7.33 -19.09
C ASN A 204 14.15 7.21 -18.54
N ILE A 205 14.35 7.35 -17.23
CA ILE A 205 15.66 7.09 -16.62
C ILE A 205 15.91 5.57 -16.62
N LYS A 206 16.98 5.13 -17.30
CA LYS A 206 17.32 3.70 -17.39
C LYS A 206 17.54 3.07 -16.02
N SER A 207 17.10 1.84 -15.83
CA SER A 207 17.17 1.09 -14.57
C SER A 207 18.58 1.03 -13.98
N LYS A 208 19.63 0.98 -14.81
CA LYS A 208 21.03 1.00 -14.35
C LYS A 208 21.41 2.21 -13.48
N HIS A 209 20.71 3.35 -13.62
CA HIS A 209 20.96 4.53 -12.79
C HIS A 209 20.14 4.50 -11.50
N LYS A 210 19.05 3.73 -11.47
CA LYS A 210 18.19 3.56 -10.29
C LYS A 210 18.74 2.51 -9.32
N PHE A 211 19.50 1.50 -9.84
CA PHE A 211 19.97 0.34 -9.07
C PHE A 211 21.50 0.15 -9.02
N LYS A 212 22.28 1.18 -9.31
CA LYS A 212 23.75 1.04 -9.41
C LYS A 212 24.36 0.44 -8.14
N ASN A 213 24.10 1.00 -6.98
CA ASN A 213 24.64 0.54 -5.69
C ASN A 213 23.55 0.01 -4.75
N SER A 214 22.35 0.62 -4.82
CA SER A 214 21.22 0.31 -3.95
C SER A 214 19.92 0.58 -4.68
N THR A 215 18.79 0.31 -4.05
CA THR A 215 17.49 0.84 -4.46
C THR A 215 17.49 2.36 -4.34
N LYS A 216 16.78 3.07 -5.25
CA LYS A 216 16.71 4.55 -5.29
C LYS A 216 18.09 5.25 -5.39
N ASP A 217 19.10 4.62 -5.98
CA ASP A 217 20.50 5.13 -5.97
C ASP A 217 20.62 6.56 -6.51
N ILE A 218 19.90 6.87 -7.61
CA ILE A 218 19.90 8.22 -8.18
C ILE A 218 19.30 9.27 -7.24
N VAL A 219 18.22 8.91 -6.51
CA VAL A 219 17.56 9.81 -5.56
C VAL A 219 18.46 10.04 -4.34
N LYS A 220 19.03 8.96 -3.81
CA LYS A 220 19.96 9.05 -2.68
C LYS A 220 21.12 9.98 -2.99
N LYS A 221 21.72 9.87 -4.19
CA LYS A 221 22.80 10.76 -4.64
C LYS A 221 22.36 12.21 -4.84
N ALA A 222 21.15 12.42 -5.35
CA ALA A 222 20.63 13.77 -5.55
C ALA A 222 20.43 14.50 -4.20
N TYR A 223 20.06 13.76 -3.16
CA TYR A 223 19.73 14.34 -1.86
C TYR A 223 20.80 14.17 -0.77
N GLU A 224 21.92 13.49 -1.05
CA GLU A 224 22.99 13.25 -0.06
C GLU A 224 23.58 14.53 0.57
N LYS A 225 23.50 15.66 -0.14
CA LYS A 225 23.96 16.97 0.36
C LYS A 225 22.89 17.74 1.15
N PHE A 226 21.64 17.32 1.06
CA PHE A 226 20.50 18.02 1.64
C PHE A 226 19.90 17.27 2.84
N LEU A 227 20.06 15.95 2.87
CA LEU A 227 19.48 15.10 3.91
C LEU A 227 20.57 14.41 4.73
N PRO A 228 20.35 14.23 6.03
CA PRO A 228 21.26 13.47 6.89
C PRO A 228 21.48 12.04 6.39
N GLY A 229 22.69 11.53 6.60
CA GLY A 229 23.06 10.18 6.16
C GLY A 229 22.16 9.07 6.70
N TYR A 230 21.60 9.23 7.90
CA TYR A 230 20.67 8.24 8.47
C TYR A 230 19.31 8.18 7.73
N ILE A 231 18.92 9.23 6.99
CA ILE A 231 17.76 9.23 6.09
C ILE A 231 18.14 8.64 4.73
N VAL A 232 19.22 9.14 4.13
CA VAL A 232 19.65 8.74 2.80
C VAL A 232 19.97 7.24 2.74
N ASN A 233 20.58 6.69 3.80
CA ASN A 233 21.01 5.30 3.88
C ASN A 233 19.99 4.38 4.55
N LYS A 234 18.83 4.90 4.97
CA LYS A 234 17.80 4.07 5.57
C LYS A 234 17.33 2.99 4.60
N GLU A 235 17.27 1.78 5.08
CA GLU A 235 16.67 0.68 4.34
C GLU A 235 15.16 0.86 4.19
N LYS A 236 14.61 0.31 3.11
CA LYS A 236 13.16 0.35 2.88
C LYS A 236 12.45 -0.49 3.94
N THR A 237 11.60 0.16 4.70
CA THR A 237 10.62 -0.48 5.57
C THR A 237 9.22 -0.37 4.96
N GLY A 238 8.38 -1.37 5.18
CA GLY A 238 6.97 -1.31 4.79
C GLY A 238 6.18 -0.44 5.77
N TRP A 239 5.14 0.20 5.31
CA TRP A 239 4.15 0.80 6.18
C TRP A 239 3.09 -0.25 6.49
N THR A 240 3.41 -1.08 7.46
CA THR A 240 2.64 -2.27 7.86
C THR A 240 2.04 -2.09 9.25
N VAL A 241 1.03 -2.88 9.53
CA VAL A 241 0.35 -2.95 10.82
C VAL A 241 0.61 -4.33 11.42
N PRO A 242 0.90 -4.44 12.72
CA PRO A 242 1.15 -5.72 13.38
C PRO A 242 -0.14 -6.52 13.61
N ILE A 243 -0.99 -6.64 12.57
CA ILE A 243 -2.33 -7.23 12.69
C ILE A 243 -2.28 -8.67 13.17
N GLY A 244 -1.27 -9.45 12.77
CA GLY A 244 -1.10 -10.83 13.21
C GLY A 244 -0.90 -10.92 14.73
N TYR A 245 -0.22 -9.97 15.34
CA TYR A 245 -0.04 -9.89 16.80
C TYR A 245 -1.31 -9.39 17.48
N TRP A 246 -1.98 -8.41 16.91
CA TRP A 246 -3.22 -7.88 17.46
C TRP A 246 -4.39 -8.86 17.37
N LEU A 247 -4.45 -9.66 16.29
CA LEU A 247 -5.45 -10.72 16.14
C LEU A 247 -5.34 -11.80 17.21
N MET A 248 -4.14 -12.03 17.73
CA MET A 248 -3.94 -13.02 18.80
C MET A 248 -4.43 -12.53 20.17
N ASP A 249 -4.51 -11.22 20.40
CA ASP A 249 -4.84 -10.64 21.70
C ASP A 249 -6.28 -10.12 21.81
N ASN A 250 -6.72 -9.20 20.95
CA ASN A 250 -7.99 -8.48 21.14
C ASN A 250 -8.84 -8.32 19.89
N VAL A 251 -8.25 -8.38 18.69
CA VAL A 251 -8.96 -8.19 17.42
C VAL A 251 -9.76 -9.45 17.07
N SER A 252 -9.29 -10.61 17.50
CA SER A 252 -9.96 -11.90 17.29
C SER A 252 -11.36 -11.91 17.91
N ASP A 253 -11.50 -11.44 19.15
CA ASP A 253 -12.79 -11.44 19.85
C ASP A 253 -13.80 -10.52 19.18
N HIS A 254 -13.35 -9.35 18.71
CA HIS A 254 -14.21 -8.41 17.98
C HIS A 254 -14.68 -8.99 16.64
N LEU A 255 -13.77 -9.52 15.83
CA LEU A 255 -14.10 -10.13 14.53
C LEU A 255 -14.99 -11.37 14.70
N THR A 256 -14.74 -12.19 15.71
CA THR A 256 -15.58 -13.34 16.05
C THR A 256 -16.97 -12.88 16.44
N SER A 257 -17.09 -11.85 17.28
CA SER A 257 -18.37 -11.28 17.72
C SER A 257 -19.18 -10.75 16.52
N VAL A 258 -18.56 -10.02 15.59
CA VAL A 258 -19.22 -9.51 14.37
C VAL A 258 -19.66 -10.67 13.47
N TYR A 259 -18.80 -11.65 13.26
CA TYR A 259 -19.09 -12.83 12.47
C TYR A 259 -20.27 -13.64 13.06
N ASP A 260 -20.26 -13.89 14.34
CA ASP A 260 -21.33 -14.64 15.02
C ASP A 260 -22.66 -13.90 15.01
N GLN A 261 -22.64 -12.57 15.14
CA GLN A 261 -23.84 -11.74 15.07
C GLN A 261 -24.49 -11.77 13.68
N GLU A 262 -23.72 -11.66 12.60
CA GLU A 262 -24.24 -11.63 11.24
C GLU A 262 -24.63 -13.03 10.75
N ILE A 263 -23.78 -14.03 10.89
CA ILE A 263 -24.10 -15.42 10.47
C ILE A 263 -25.15 -16.07 11.37
N GLY A 264 -25.16 -15.72 12.66
CA GLY A 264 -26.22 -16.15 13.58
C GLY A 264 -27.59 -15.64 13.13
N LYS A 265 -27.68 -14.39 12.66
CA LYS A 265 -28.92 -13.82 12.11
C LYS A 265 -29.37 -14.51 10.82
N GLU A 266 -28.45 -14.77 9.89
CA GLU A 266 -28.75 -15.46 8.62
C GLU A 266 -29.23 -16.90 8.86
N ARG A 267 -28.58 -17.65 9.77
CA ARG A 267 -29.04 -19.01 10.13
C ARG A 267 -30.41 -19.02 10.76
N LEU A 268 -30.73 -18.07 11.65
CA LEU A 268 -32.07 -17.94 12.22
C LEU A 268 -33.13 -17.57 11.16
N GLN A 269 -32.78 -16.70 10.22
CA GLN A 269 -33.69 -16.34 9.11
C GLN A 269 -33.92 -17.50 8.12
N SER A 270 -32.90 -18.29 7.82
CA SER A 270 -33.02 -19.47 6.94
C SER A 270 -33.84 -20.59 7.58
N GLN A 271 -33.68 -20.83 8.90
CA GLN A 271 -34.51 -21.79 9.65
C GLN A 271 -35.97 -21.34 9.77
N GLY A 272 -36.21 -20.03 9.97
CA GLY A 272 -37.58 -19.48 10.00
C GLY A 272 -38.30 -19.52 8.64
N ARG A 273 -37.58 -19.48 7.52
CA ARG A 273 -38.16 -19.67 6.17
C ARG A 273 -38.47 -21.13 5.86
N SER A 274 -37.64 -22.06 6.31
CA SER A 274 -37.87 -23.51 6.15
C SER A 274 -39.11 -23.99 6.91
N GLN A 275 -39.40 -23.45 8.08
CA GLN A 275 -40.60 -23.80 8.85
C GLN A 275 -41.92 -23.18 8.30
N LYS A 276 -41.83 -22.11 7.49
CA LYS A 276 -43.02 -21.51 6.84
C LYS A 276 -43.33 -22.13 5.49
N ALA A 277 -42.41 -22.84 4.86
CA ALA A 277 -42.59 -23.52 3.59
C ALA A 277 -43.13 -24.97 3.74
N GLY A 278 -43.26 -25.46 4.97
CA GLY A 278 -43.73 -26.79 5.31
C GLY A 278 -45.15 -26.83 5.96
N LYS A 279 -45.95 -25.78 5.79
CA LYS A 279 -47.37 -25.78 6.22
C LYS A 279 -48.28 -25.51 5.03
#